data_5f9f33a445c874dd93bafa4fd09cab54
#
_entry.id   5f9f33a445c874dd93bafa4fd09cab54
#
_cell.length_a   1.000
_cell.length_b   1.000
_cell.length_c   1.000
_cell.angle_alpha   90.00
_cell.angle_beta   90.00
_cell.angle_gamma   90.00
#
_symmetry.space_group_name_H-M   'P 1'
#
loop_
_entity.id
_entity.type
_entity.pdbx_description
1 polymer ?
#
loop_
_entity_poly.entity_id
_entity_poly.type
_entity_poly.pdbx_seq_one_letter_code
_entity_poly.pdbx_strand_id
1 'polypeptide(L)'
;MILKPNRKLDYGQGFYTTTSEKQAKEWVERRMLENNSNCGYINVYEFDDKKLSELNSLIFPEPNEEWADFVMANRTKFDFTHNYDIVYGPVANDRVYLQFGLYEAGAISVETLIRELKTYKLVDQYLFHTDKALTALRFIESIKIEL
;
A
#
# COMPACT_ATOMS: atom_id res chain seq x y z
N MET A 1 17.76 -4.10 2.28
CA MET A 1 17.39 -5.06 1.21
C MET A 1 15.90 -5.30 1.20
N ILE A 2 15.30 -5.26 0.02
CA ILE A 2 13.87 -5.52 -0.13
C ILE A 2 13.66 -7.01 -0.37
N LEU A 3 12.81 -7.63 0.48
CA LEU A 3 12.51 -9.05 0.37
C LEU A 3 11.38 -9.28 -0.62
N LYS A 4 11.48 -10.35 -1.40
CA LYS A 4 10.43 -10.74 -2.34
C LYS A 4 9.25 -11.33 -1.54
N PRO A 5 8.02 -10.80 -1.69
CA PRO A 5 6.86 -11.34 -0.99
C PRO A 5 6.42 -12.67 -1.59
N ASN A 6 5.74 -13.48 -0.78
CA ASN A 6 5.16 -14.75 -1.22
C ASN A 6 3.72 -14.60 -1.71
N ARG A 7 3.20 -13.36 -1.77
CA ARG A 7 1.86 -13.06 -2.28
C ARG A 7 1.91 -11.75 -3.08
N LYS A 8 0.87 -11.52 -3.88
CA LYS A 8 0.73 -10.27 -4.64
C LYS A 8 0.16 -9.16 -3.76
N LEU A 9 0.69 -7.97 -3.91
CA LEU A 9 0.34 -6.79 -3.11
C LEU A 9 -0.12 -5.65 -4.03
N ASP A 10 -0.79 -4.63 -3.46
CA ASP A 10 -1.44 -3.56 -4.22
C ASP A 10 -0.53 -2.86 -5.24
N TYR A 11 0.72 -2.60 -4.86
CA TYR A 11 1.70 -1.88 -5.70
C TYR A 11 2.89 -2.76 -6.06
N GLY A 12 2.77 -4.07 -5.86
CA GLY A 12 3.83 -5.01 -6.14
C GLY A 12 4.80 -5.18 -4.99
N GLN A 13 5.96 -5.74 -5.30
CA GLN A 13 7.01 -6.06 -4.35
C GLN A 13 7.63 -4.80 -3.76
N GLY A 14 7.92 -4.80 -2.47
CA GLY A 14 8.68 -3.73 -1.84
C GLY A 14 8.37 -3.55 -0.36
N PHE A 15 8.86 -2.45 0.19
CA PHE A 15 8.68 -2.08 1.59
C PHE A 15 7.50 -1.11 1.70
N TYR A 16 6.42 -1.56 2.34
CA TYR A 16 5.19 -0.79 2.50
C TYR A 16 5.17 -0.03 3.82
N THR A 17 4.73 1.22 3.76
CA THR A 17 4.60 2.10 4.93
C THR A 17 3.28 2.87 4.85
N THR A 18 2.88 3.48 5.95
CA THR A 18 1.71 4.36 6.02
C THR A 18 2.04 5.61 6.83
N THR A 19 1.35 6.71 6.56
CA THR A 19 1.42 7.90 7.40
C THR A 19 0.46 7.84 8.59
N SER A 20 -0.42 6.83 8.62
CA SER A 20 -1.42 6.67 9.69
C SER A 20 -0.88 5.80 10.83
N GLU A 21 -0.60 6.41 11.97
CA GLU A 21 -0.20 5.68 13.17
C GLU A 21 -1.27 4.67 13.61
N LYS A 22 -2.54 5.07 13.52
CA LYS A 22 -3.67 4.19 13.83
C LYS A 22 -3.66 2.95 12.96
N GLN A 23 -3.47 3.11 11.65
CA GLN A 23 -3.40 1.98 10.71
C GLN A 23 -2.22 1.07 11.02
N ALA A 24 -1.06 1.64 11.32
CA ALA A 24 0.12 0.87 11.68
C ALA A 24 -0.15 0.03 12.93
N LYS A 25 -0.78 0.64 13.96
CA LYS A 25 -1.12 -0.06 15.20
C LYS A 25 -2.10 -1.20 14.96
N GLU A 26 -3.16 -0.95 14.21
CA GLU A 26 -4.15 -1.98 13.88
C GLU A 26 -3.51 -3.16 13.13
N TRP A 27 -2.59 -2.87 12.22
CA TRP A 27 -1.87 -3.89 11.48
C TRP A 27 -0.98 -4.74 12.40
N VAL A 28 -0.25 -4.10 13.33
CA VAL A 28 0.58 -4.80 14.32
C VAL A 28 -0.28 -5.71 15.20
N GLU A 29 -1.39 -5.20 15.72
CA GLU A 29 -2.31 -5.97 16.56
C GLU A 29 -2.86 -7.20 15.83
N ARG A 30 -3.21 -7.05 14.54
CA ARG A 30 -3.67 -8.16 13.71
C ARG A 30 -2.58 -9.21 13.56
N ARG A 31 -1.35 -8.79 13.27
CA ARG A 31 -0.22 -9.71 13.12
C ARG A 31 0.10 -10.43 14.43
N MET A 32 -0.02 -9.73 15.56
CA MET A 32 0.16 -10.35 16.88
C MET A 32 -0.86 -11.47 17.11
N LEU A 33 -2.13 -11.23 16.77
CA LEU A 33 -3.18 -12.25 16.90
C LEU A 33 -2.91 -13.44 15.98
N GLU A 34 -2.55 -13.20 14.74
CA GLU A 34 -2.24 -14.24 13.76
C GLU A 34 -1.07 -15.13 14.20
N ASN A 35 -0.09 -14.55 14.88
CA ASN A 35 1.14 -15.23 15.28
C ASN A 35 1.14 -15.67 16.74
N ASN A 36 0.02 -15.49 17.47
CA ASN A 36 -0.10 -15.77 18.90
C ASN A 36 1.01 -15.09 19.71
N SER A 37 1.33 -13.85 19.34
CA SER A 37 2.36 -13.05 20.02
C SER A 37 1.73 -12.08 21.00
N ASN A 38 2.41 -11.83 22.13
CA ASN A 38 1.97 -10.87 23.13
C ASN A 38 2.49 -9.45 22.86
N CYS A 39 3.41 -9.28 21.93
CA CYS A 39 3.96 -7.98 21.58
C CYS A 39 4.27 -7.87 20.10
N GLY A 40 4.35 -6.64 19.65
CA GLY A 40 4.77 -6.29 18.31
C GLY A 40 5.41 -4.91 18.32
N TYR A 41 5.85 -4.43 17.18
CA TYR A 41 6.57 -3.17 17.08
C TYR A 41 6.06 -2.36 15.90
N ILE A 42 5.92 -1.05 16.12
CA ILE A 42 5.76 -0.06 15.05
C ILE A 42 7.11 0.57 14.83
N ASN A 43 7.65 0.44 13.63
CA ASN A 43 8.90 1.08 13.26
C ASN A 43 8.58 2.44 12.63
N VAL A 44 9.18 3.49 13.18
CA VAL A 44 8.95 4.88 12.75
C VAL A 44 10.14 5.34 11.92
N TYR A 45 9.84 5.89 10.74
CA TYR A 45 10.84 6.42 9.82
C TYR A 45 10.54 7.87 9.51
N GLU A 46 11.58 8.64 9.31
CA GLU A 46 11.48 9.97 8.70
C GLU A 46 11.67 9.82 7.20
N PHE A 47 10.78 10.44 6.43
CA PHE A 47 10.81 10.39 4.98
C PHE A 47 11.24 11.74 4.42
N ASP A 48 12.27 11.72 3.60
CA ASP A 48 12.70 12.91 2.85
C ASP A 48 11.87 13.01 1.57
N ASP A 49 10.79 13.79 1.62
CA ASP A 49 9.85 13.93 0.51
C ASP A 49 10.42 14.64 -0.71
N LYS A 50 11.56 15.31 -0.58
CA LYS A 50 12.28 15.89 -1.71
C LYS A 50 12.76 14.81 -2.68
N LYS A 51 12.97 13.59 -2.17
CA LYS A 51 13.37 12.45 -3.00
C LYS A 51 12.30 12.04 -4.00
N LEU A 52 11.03 12.38 -3.77
CA LEU A 52 9.96 12.07 -4.73
C LEU A 52 10.24 12.65 -6.11
N SER A 53 10.79 13.85 -6.18
CA SER A 53 11.13 14.48 -7.48
C SER A 53 12.43 13.97 -8.08
N GLU A 54 13.31 13.40 -7.26
CA GLU A 54 14.60 12.85 -7.70
C GLU A 54 14.50 11.40 -8.16
N LEU A 55 13.51 10.67 -7.66
CA LEU A 55 13.29 9.26 -7.96
C LEU A 55 12.13 9.11 -8.95
N ASN A 56 12.04 7.92 -9.56
CA ASN A 56 10.91 7.59 -10.41
C ASN A 56 9.69 7.27 -9.54
N SER A 57 8.82 8.25 -9.35
CA SER A 57 7.70 8.16 -8.40
C SER A 57 6.35 8.19 -9.11
N LEU A 58 5.42 7.35 -8.64
CA LEU A 58 4.03 7.33 -9.11
C LEU A 58 3.13 7.71 -7.94
N ILE A 59 2.36 8.78 -8.09
CA ILE A 59 1.53 9.34 -7.02
C ILE A 59 0.06 9.30 -7.44
N PHE A 60 -0.75 8.65 -6.60
CA PHE A 60 -2.22 8.64 -6.75
C PHE A 60 -2.82 9.43 -5.59
N PRO A 61 -3.23 10.70 -5.79
CA PRO A 61 -3.81 11.49 -4.69
C PRO A 61 -5.16 10.95 -4.20
N GLU A 62 -5.88 10.24 -5.08
CA GLU A 62 -7.20 9.68 -4.77
C GLU A 62 -7.42 8.40 -5.57
N PRO A 63 -8.40 7.57 -5.17
CA PRO A 63 -8.76 6.41 -5.98
C PRO A 63 -9.41 6.87 -7.29
N ASN A 64 -8.77 6.54 -8.41
CA ASN A 64 -9.26 6.83 -9.75
C ASN A 64 -9.09 5.60 -10.64
N GLU A 65 -9.46 5.70 -11.93
CA GLU A 65 -9.37 4.57 -12.84
C GLU A 65 -7.93 4.07 -12.99
N GLU A 66 -6.96 4.99 -13.09
CA GLU A 66 -5.54 4.63 -13.20
C GLU A 66 -5.05 3.88 -11.97
N TRP A 67 -5.47 4.33 -10.77
CA TRP A 67 -5.15 3.63 -9.52
C TRP A 67 -5.76 2.22 -9.51
N ALA A 68 -7.05 2.12 -9.87
CA ALA A 68 -7.74 0.83 -9.90
C ALA A 68 -7.07 -0.14 -10.87
N ASP A 69 -6.73 0.32 -12.07
CA ASP A 69 -6.04 -0.50 -13.07
C ASP A 69 -4.66 -0.96 -12.58
N PHE A 70 -3.92 -0.07 -11.94
CA PHE A 70 -2.59 -0.37 -11.41
C PHE A 70 -2.66 -1.41 -10.29
N VAL A 71 -3.57 -1.23 -9.33
CA VAL A 71 -3.77 -2.19 -8.24
C VAL A 71 -4.21 -3.55 -8.78
N MET A 72 -5.20 -3.57 -9.67
CA MET A 72 -5.67 -4.83 -10.26
C MET A 72 -4.58 -5.55 -11.03
N ALA A 73 -3.76 -4.82 -11.79
CA ALA A 73 -2.65 -5.41 -12.54
C ALA A 73 -1.62 -6.05 -11.61
N ASN A 74 -1.24 -5.37 -10.52
CA ASN A 74 -0.30 -5.91 -9.54
C ASN A 74 -0.83 -7.14 -8.82
N ARG A 75 -2.14 -7.19 -8.58
CA ARG A 75 -2.77 -8.26 -7.80
C ARG A 75 -3.15 -9.47 -8.64
N THR A 76 -3.48 -9.29 -9.91
CA THR A 76 -4.07 -10.34 -10.73
C THR A 76 -3.19 -10.81 -11.89
N LYS A 77 -2.29 -9.98 -12.42
CA LYS A 77 -1.43 -10.35 -13.54
C LYS A 77 -0.14 -10.96 -13.04
N PHE A 78 0.10 -12.21 -13.40
CA PHE A 78 1.23 -13.01 -12.90
C PHE A 78 2.59 -12.38 -13.20
N ASP A 79 2.77 -11.83 -14.38
CA ASP A 79 4.05 -11.29 -14.86
C ASP A 79 4.11 -9.77 -14.86
N PHE A 80 3.12 -9.09 -14.24
CA PHE A 80 3.11 -7.65 -14.18
C PHE A 80 4.19 -7.14 -13.23
N THR A 81 5.01 -6.23 -13.73
CA THR A 81 6.02 -5.51 -12.94
C THR A 81 6.03 -4.05 -13.37
N HIS A 82 6.65 -3.20 -12.55
CA HIS A 82 6.83 -1.79 -12.88
C HIS A 82 8.23 -1.33 -12.47
N ASN A 83 8.63 -0.18 -12.98
CA ASN A 83 9.96 0.38 -12.76
C ASN A 83 9.97 1.63 -11.86
N TYR A 84 8.88 1.87 -11.11
CA TYR A 84 8.84 2.97 -10.17
C TYR A 84 9.67 2.65 -8.94
N ASP A 85 10.38 3.67 -8.43
CA ASP A 85 11.09 3.55 -7.16
C ASP A 85 10.11 3.66 -5.98
N ILE A 86 9.19 4.63 -6.06
CA ILE A 86 8.19 4.89 -5.02
C ILE A 86 6.80 4.95 -5.65
N VAL A 87 5.83 4.30 -5.02
CA VAL A 87 4.42 4.43 -5.38
C VAL A 87 3.65 4.88 -4.14
N TYR A 88 2.87 5.94 -4.28
CA TYR A 88 2.03 6.46 -3.20
C TYR A 88 0.57 6.46 -3.61
N GLY A 89 -0.32 6.10 -2.70
CA GLY A 89 -1.74 6.16 -2.95
C GLY A 89 -2.57 5.51 -1.85
N PRO A 90 -3.88 5.38 -2.07
CA PRO A 90 -4.77 4.72 -1.11
C PRO A 90 -4.46 3.23 -0.96
N VAL A 91 -4.77 2.69 0.23
CA VAL A 91 -4.75 1.24 0.47
C VAL A 91 -6.03 0.65 -0.08
N ALA A 92 -5.93 -0.42 -0.88
CA ALA A 92 -7.09 -1.17 -1.32
C ALA A 92 -7.52 -2.15 -0.23
N ASN A 93 -8.62 -1.85 0.45
CA ASN A 93 -9.19 -2.71 1.49
C ASN A 93 -10.22 -3.70 0.92
N ASP A 94 -10.83 -4.52 1.77
CA ASP A 94 -11.79 -5.54 1.35
C ASP A 94 -12.99 -4.96 0.60
N ARG A 95 -13.46 -3.77 0.98
CA ARG A 95 -14.56 -3.09 0.28
C ARG A 95 -14.15 -2.71 -1.13
N VAL A 96 -12.92 -2.26 -1.31
CA VAL A 96 -12.36 -1.93 -2.62
C VAL A 96 -12.32 -3.19 -3.49
N TYR A 97 -11.83 -4.31 -2.96
CA TYR A 97 -11.77 -5.58 -3.70
C TYR A 97 -13.12 -6.11 -4.07
N LEU A 98 -14.14 -5.91 -3.23
CA LEU A 98 -15.52 -6.25 -3.57
C LEU A 98 -15.97 -5.47 -4.83
N GLN A 99 -15.70 -4.17 -4.87
CA GLN A 99 -16.04 -3.33 -6.02
C GLN A 99 -15.26 -3.73 -7.27
N PHE A 100 -13.99 -4.08 -7.14
CA PHE A 100 -13.19 -4.58 -8.26
C PHE A 100 -13.81 -5.86 -8.84
N GLY A 101 -14.26 -6.78 -7.99
CA GLY A 101 -14.92 -8.01 -8.42
C GLY A 101 -16.20 -7.74 -9.22
N LEU A 102 -17.03 -6.79 -8.77
CA LEU A 102 -18.24 -6.39 -9.47
C LEU A 102 -17.91 -5.76 -10.82
N TYR A 103 -16.89 -4.93 -10.89
CA TYR A 103 -16.44 -4.31 -12.13
C TYR A 103 -15.92 -5.35 -13.14
N GLU A 104 -15.05 -6.26 -12.68
CA GLU A 104 -14.50 -7.31 -13.56
C GLU A 104 -15.56 -8.28 -14.06
N ALA A 105 -16.60 -8.52 -13.24
CA ALA A 105 -17.72 -9.36 -13.63
C ALA A 105 -18.71 -8.64 -14.58
N GLY A 106 -18.51 -7.36 -14.87
CA GLY A 106 -19.39 -6.57 -15.71
C GLY A 106 -20.67 -6.09 -15.03
N ALA A 107 -20.77 -6.26 -13.69
CA ALA A 107 -21.96 -5.86 -12.95
C ALA A 107 -22.06 -4.34 -12.75
N ILE A 108 -20.94 -3.63 -12.77
CA ILE A 108 -20.91 -2.18 -12.69
C ILE A 108 -19.98 -1.61 -13.77
N SER A 109 -20.23 -0.35 -14.16
CA SER A 109 -19.37 0.37 -15.10
C SER A 109 -18.14 0.95 -14.38
N VAL A 110 -17.16 1.40 -15.15
CA VAL A 110 -15.98 2.08 -14.59
C VAL A 110 -16.39 3.37 -13.87
N GLU A 111 -17.38 4.09 -14.40
CA GLU A 111 -17.88 5.32 -13.76
C GLU A 111 -18.51 5.03 -12.40
N THR A 112 -19.29 3.96 -12.30
CA THR A 112 -19.88 3.53 -11.03
C THR A 112 -18.79 3.08 -10.04
N LEU A 113 -17.80 2.31 -10.51
CA LEU A 113 -16.67 1.89 -9.70
C LEU A 113 -15.98 3.09 -9.07
N ILE A 114 -15.58 4.07 -9.88
CA ILE A 114 -14.84 5.23 -9.38
C ILE A 114 -15.69 6.06 -8.41
N ARG A 115 -16.98 6.22 -8.70
CA ARG A 115 -17.90 6.93 -7.81
C ARG A 115 -17.98 6.28 -6.44
N GLU A 116 -18.08 4.96 -6.39
CA GLU A 116 -18.09 4.21 -5.12
C GLU A 116 -16.77 4.34 -4.37
N LEU A 117 -15.65 4.19 -5.07
CA LEU A 117 -14.33 4.29 -4.43
C LEU A 117 -14.09 5.65 -3.79
N LYS A 118 -14.59 6.72 -4.39
CA LYS A 118 -14.46 8.07 -3.86
C LYS A 118 -15.26 8.31 -2.58
N THR A 119 -16.25 7.48 -2.28
CA THR A 119 -17.02 7.58 -1.05
C THR A 119 -16.28 6.95 0.14
N TYR A 120 -15.28 6.12 -0.11
CA TYR A 120 -14.53 5.43 0.94
C TYR A 120 -13.43 6.35 1.48
N LYS A 121 -13.26 6.33 2.80
CA LYS A 121 -12.13 6.99 3.47
C LYS A 121 -11.00 5.98 3.58
N LEU A 122 -10.16 5.94 2.58
CA LEU A 122 -9.06 5.00 2.53
C LEU A 122 -7.81 5.62 3.18
N VAL A 123 -7.10 4.80 3.95
CA VAL A 123 -5.79 5.20 4.46
C VAL A 123 -4.76 5.17 3.33
N ASP A 124 -3.65 5.87 3.51
CA ASP A 124 -2.61 5.93 2.52
C ASP A 124 -1.53 4.88 2.73
N GLN A 125 -0.74 4.67 1.68
CA GLN A 125 0.48 3.87 1.77
C GLN A 125 1.53 4.39 0.81
N TYR A 126 2.80 4.28 1.22
CA TYR A 126 3.96 4.43 0.35
C TYR A 126 4.58 3.07 0.16
N LEU A 127 4.81 2.70 -1.09
CA LEU A 127 5.66 1.56 -1.43
C LEU A 127 7.05 2.07 -1.79
N PHE A 128 8.07 1.53 -1.15
CA PHE A 128 9.48 1.70 -1.55
C PHE A 128 9.88 0.44 -2.29
N HIS A 129 9.84 0.50 -3.61
CA HIS A 129 9.96 -0.67 -4.49
C HIS A 129 11.40 -1.10 -4.72
N THR A 130 12.34 -0.16 -4.68
CA THR A 130 13.75 -0.38 -4.96
C THR A 130 14.62 -0.07 -3.75
N ASP A 131 15.82 -0.65 -3.71
CA ASP A 131 16.78 -0.30 -2.65
C ASP A 131 17.18 1.16 -2.72
N LYS A 132 17.22 1.75 -3.92
CA LYS A 132 17.47 3.17 -4.12
C LYS A 132 16.42 4.02 -3.42
N ALA A 133 15.15 3.61 -3.45
CA ALA A 133 14.07 4.32 -2.78
C ALA A 133 14.23 4.34 -1.26
N LEU A 134 14.82 3.30 -0.68
CA LEU A 134 15.04 3.21 0.77
C LEU A 134 15.98 4.30 1.29
N THR A 135 16.79 4.90 0.44
CA THR A 135 17.67 6.02 0.82
C THR A 135 16.90 7.27 1.25
N ALA A 136 15.61 7.35 0.90
CA ALA A 136 14.73 8.44 1.33
C ALA A 136 14.23 8.28 2.76
N LEU A 137 14.46 7.13 3.39
CA LEU A 137 14.00 6.81 4.75
C LEU A 137 15.14 6.83 5.74
N ARG A 138 14.88 7.39 6.94
CA ARG A 138 15.78 7.35 8.07
C ARG A 138 15.03 6.76 9.26
N PHE A 139 15.55 5.68 9.82
CA PHE A 139 14.95 5.05 11.00
C PHE A 139 15.02 5.99 12.20
N ILE A 140 13.91 6.14 12.92
CA ILE A 140 13.81 7.00 14.10
C ILE A 140 13.73 6.15 15.36
N GLU A 141 12.71 5.29 15.47
CA GLU A 141 12.48 4.49 16.68
C GLU A 141 11.57 3.30 16.38
N SER A 142 11.58 2.35 17.32
CA SER A 142 10.59 1.27 17.38
C SER A 142 9.71 1.48 18.61
N ILE A 143 8.40 1.45 18.40
CA ILE A 143 7.41 1.57 19.48
C ILE A 143 6.86 0.18 19.77
N LYS A 144 7.04 -0.28 21.01
CA LYS A 144 6.53 -1.59 21.42
C LYS A 144 5.04 -1.52 21.70
N ILE A 145 4.30 -2.48 21.14
CA ILE A 145 2.86 -2.66 21.37
C ILE A 145 2.66 -3.96 22.13
N GLU A 146 1.91 -3.92 23.22
CA GLU A 146 1.59 -5.09 24.02
C GLU A 146 0.09 -5.25 24.14
N LEU A 147 -0.38 -6.49 24.17
CA LEU A 147 -1.78 -6.81 24.44
C LEU A 147 -2.05 -6.89 25.95
#